data_695b2f6b3e5562f192556354e5210873
#
_entry.id   695b2f6b3e5562f192556354e5210873
#
_cell.length_a   1.000
_cell.length_b   1.000
_cell.length_c   1.000
_cell.angle_alpha   90.00
_cell.angle_beta   90.00
_cell.angle_gamma   90.00
#
_symmetry.space_group_name_H-M   'P 1'
#
loop_
_entity.id
_entity.type
_entity.pdbx_description
1 polymer ?
#
loop_
_entity_poly.entity_id
_entity_poly.type
_entity_poly.pdbx_seq_one_letter_code
_entity_poly.pdbx_strand_id
1 'polypeptide(L)'
;MNSNRRDFLKKGALSLMLASLLPFKLKASKTESCEPTTTDIMGPFFSEGAPQTNTIVPSSYQGDRLFLSGILNAPDCETPISNAVLDFWQADEQGAYDNEGFIFRGKLITDANGQYNLETIIPGKYLNGSSYRPAHIHLKVQAEGYEDLVTQIYFSGDTDIGADAWASAPSAENRIINLNAGFAGDWFGTFDIILSQSGGIGINELQKEYGDLSQNYPNPFCNNTRLHLVQNKNSDTRIDIFNQKGELLKTLINQKLPKGRYELNWQAADLPDGIYTVIWACNNKVVKTIKMIKQN
;
A
#
# COMPACT_ATOMS: atom_id res chain seq x y z
N MET A 1 -26.71 13.65 80.19
CA MET A 1 -27.50 12.53 79.68
C MET A 1 -26.64 11.83 78.65
N ASN A 2 -26.08 10.68 79.05
CA ASN A 2 -25.17 9.85 78.21
C ASN A 2 -25.99 8.95 77.31
N SER A 3 -25.89 9.11 75.98
CA SER A 3 -26.38 8.11 75.07
C SER A 3 -25.21 7.26 74.54
N ASN A 4 -25.29 5.95 74.81
CA ASN A 4 -24.25 4.97 74.62
C ASN A 4 -23.99 4.66 73.15
N ARG A 5 -22.72 4.78 72.75
CA ARG A 5 -22.20 4.34 71.46
C ARG A 5 -22.40 2.83 71.10
N ARG A 6 -22.96 2.08 72.05
CA ARG A 6 -23.20 0.61 71.87
C ARG A 6 -24.49 0.24 71.18
N ASP A 7 -25.47 1.15 71.12
CA ASP A 7 -26.74 0.87 70.46
C ASP A 7 -26.79 1.13 68.96
N PHE A 8 -25.75 1.79 68.44
CA PHE A 8 -25.63 2.02 66.98
C PHE A 8 -25.15 0.78 66.19
N LEU A 9 -24.50 -0.15 66.89
CA LEU A 9 -23.92 -1.32 66.21
C LEU A 9 -24.86 -2.57 66.18
N LYS A 10 -26.05 -2.49 66.72
CA LYS A 10 -27.01 -3.64 66.71
C LYS A 10 -28.19 -3.53 65.74
N LYS A 11 -28.25 -2.46 64.94
CA LYS A 11 -29.28 -2.29 63.88
C LYS A 11 -28.68 -2.16 62.47
N GLY A 12 -27.46 -2.53 62.24
CA GLY A 12 -26.85 -2.71 60.93
C GLY A 12 -27.23 -4.08 60.40
N ALA A 13 -28.48 -4.19 59.93
CA ALA A 13 -28.96 -5.41 59.31
C ALA A 13 -28.18 -5.73 58.05
N LEU A 14 -27.82 -6.93 57.97
CA LEU A 14 -27.37 -7.76 56.89
C LEU A 14 -28.14 -7.46 55.57
N SER A 15 -27.68 -6.46 54.78
CA SER A 15 -28.07 -6.35 53.38
C SER A 15 -27.08 -7.17 52.59
N LEU A 16 -27.44 -8.43 52.36
CA LEU A 16 -26.82 -9.21 51.27
C LEU A 16 -27.12 -8.50 49.97
N MET A 17 -26.14 -7.74 49.45
CA MET A 17 -26.11 -7.38 48.06
C MET A 17 -25.89 -8.66 47.26
N LEU A 18 -26.99 -9.20 46.74
CA LEU A 18 -26.94 -10.13 45.61
C LEU A 18 -26.42 -9.36 44.44
N ALA A 19 -25.07 -9.40 44.24
CA ALA A 19 -24.47 -8.97 43.00
C ALA A 19 -24.98 -9.92 41.91
N SER A 20 -26.02 -9.45 41.18
CA SER A 20 -26.49 -10.13 39.97
C SER A 20 -25.32 -10.12 39.00
N LEU A 21 -24.69 -11.28 38.85
CA LEU A 21 -23.78 -11.59 37.73
C LEU A 21 -24.58 -11.54 36.43
N LEU A 22 -24.90 -10.34 35.97
CA LEU A 22 -25.29 -10.15 34.58
C LEU A 22 -24.05 -10.47 33.74
N PRO A 23 -24.14 -11.40 32.79
CA PRO A 23 -23.06 -11.62 31.89
C PRO A 23 -22.83 -10.33 31.13
N PHE A 24 -21.72 -9.65 31.43
CA PHE A 24 -21.20 -8.60 30.57
C PHE A 24 -20.95 -9.26 29.22
N LYS A 25 -21.88 -9.14 28.29
CA LYS A 25 -21.61 -9.40 26.90
C LYS A 25 -20.58 -8.34 26.48
N LEU A 26 -19.32 -8.68 26.54
CA LEU A 26 -18.29 -8.01 25.75
C LEU A 26 -18.82 -8.06 24.31
N LYS A 27 -19.36 -6.94 23.82
CA LYS A 27 -19.45 -6.73 22.38
C LYS A 27 -18.02 -6.86 21.90
N ALA A 28 -17.72 -7.96 21.23
CA ALA A 28 -16.55 -7.98 20.38
C ALA A 28 -16.66 -6.75 19.49
N SER A 29 -15.79 -5.77 19.72
CA SER A 29 -15.52 -4.72 18.73
C SER A 29 -15.27 -5.50 17.45
N LYS A 30 -16.05 -5.28 16.40
CA LYS A 30 -15.62 -5.64 15.07
C LYS A 30 -14.24 -4.98 14.96
N THR A 31 -13.20 -5.79 14.92
CA THR A 31 -11.92 -5.36 14.39
C THR A 31 -12.30 -4.93 12.98
N GLU A 32 -12.36 -3.63 12.72
CA GLU A 32 -12.40 -3.13 11.35
C GLU A 32 -11.19 -3.79 10.70
N SER A 33 -11.45 -4.56 9.65
CA SER A 33 -10.38 -5.21 8.91
C SER A 33 -9.45 -4.09 8.43
N CYS A 34 -8.20 -4.14 8.84
CA CYS A 34 -7.20 -3.21 8.38
C CYS A 34 -6.91 -3.55 6.92
N GLU A 35 -7.55 -2.85 6.00
CA GLU A 35 -7.42 -3.08 4.58
C GLU A 35 -6.42 -2.07 4.00
N PRO A 36 -5.42 -2.51 3.23
CA PRO A 36 -4.51 -1.61 2.54
C PRO A 36 -5.26 -0.61 1.66
N THR A 37 -4.71 0.60 1.58
CA THR A 37 -5.21 1.61 0.65
C THR A 37 -5.14 1.07 -0.77
N THR A 38 -6.27 1.12 -1.48
CA THR A 38 -6.39 0.53 -2.81
C THR A 38 -5.65 1.34 -3.86
N THR A 39 -5.10 0.64 -4.86
CA THR A 39 -4.43 1.28 -6.00
C THR A 39 -5.42 1.94 -6.95
N ASP A 40 -4.92 2.93 -7.69
CA ASP A 40 -5.60 3.55 -8.82
C ASP A 40 -4.61 3.78 -9.97
N ILE A 41 -5.08 4.32 -11.08
CA ILE A 41 -4.22 4.62 -12.22
C ILE A 41 -3.27 5.78 -11.92
N MET A 42 -2.04 5.68 -12.40
CA MET A 42 -1.08 6.78 -12.35
C MET A 42 -1.52 7.96 -13.24
N GLY A 43 -2.23 7.67 -14.32
CA GLY A 43 -2.58 8.66 -15.32
C GLY A 43 -1.38 9.12 -16.16
N PRO A 44 -1.62 9.97 -17.18
CA PRO A 44 -0.58 10.38 -18.11
C PRO A 44 0.25 11.60 -17.63
N PHE A 45 -0.10 12.19 -16.50
CA PHE A 45 0.46 13.48 -16.05
C PHE A 45 1.52 13.35 -14.96
N PHE A 46 1.97 12.15 -14.62
CA PHE A 46 3.07 11.97 -13.67
C PHE A 46 4.39 12.49 -14.27
N SER A 47 5.14 13.24 -13.47
CA SER A 47 6.49 13.71 -13.83
C SER A 47 7.44 13.42 -12.67
N GLU A 48 8.56 12.76 -12.96
CA GLU A 48 9.61 12.53 -11.97
C GLU A 48 10.34 13.83 -11.62
N GLY A 49 10.94 13.86 -10.43
CA GLY A 49 11.82 14.97 -10.03
C GLY A 49 11.12 16.14 -9.34
N ALA A 50 9.84 15.98 -8.93
CA ALA A 50 9.16 17.01 -8.16
C ALA A 50 9.97 17.42 -6.91
N PRO A 51 9.98 18.73 -6.53
CA PRO A 51 10.74 19.22 -5.39
C PRO A 51 10.19 18.69 -4.06
N GLN A 52 11.06 18.58 -3.06
CA GLN A 52 10.60 18.26 -1.71
C GLN A 52 9.99 19.51 -1.08
N THR A 53 8.68 19.49 -0.91
CA THR A 53 7.91 20.59 -0.31
C THR A 53 6.58 20.06 0.21
N ASN A 54 6.06 20.65 1.28
CA ASN A 54 4.73 20.38 1.80
C ASN A 54 3.67 21.37 1.29
N THR A 55 4.08 22.41 0.55
CA THR A 55 3.20 23.39 -0.09
C THR A 55 3.41 23.33 -1.59
N ILE A 56 2.44 22.79 -2.31
CA ILE A 56 2.51 22.66 -3.79
C ILE A 56 1.74 23.75 -4.52
N VAL A 57 1.18 24.69 -3.79
CA VAL A 57 0.47 25.84 -4.33
C VAL A 57 1.47 26.94 -4.68
N PRO A 58 1.35 27.58 -5.87
CA PRO A 58 2.16 28.73 -6.19
C PRO A 58 1.97 29.87 -5.17
N SER A 59 3.06 30.55 -4.81
CA SER A 59 3.00 31.67 -3.85
C SER A 59 2.12 32.84 -4.32
N SER A 60 1.88 32.95 -5.63
CA SER A 60 1.00 33.95 -6.25
C SER A 60 -0.48 33.59 -6.18
N TYR A 61 -0.83 32.37 -5.81
CA TYR A 61 -2.24 31.91 -5.76
C TYR A 61 -2.99 32.58 -4.60
N GLN A 62 -4.18 33.11 -4.89
CA GLN A 62 -4.98 33.91 -3.95
C GLN A 62 -6.31 33.24 -3.56
N GLY A 63 -6.58 32.02 -4.05
CA GLY A 63 -7.83 31.30 -3.76
C GLY A 63 -7.78 30.49 -2.45
N ASP A 64 -8.86 29.76 -2.20
CA ASP A 64 -9.04 28.89 -1.04
C ASP A 64 -8.00 27.78 -1.02
N ARG A 65 -7.53 27.41 0.18
CA ARG A 65 -6.53 26.34 0.38
C ARG A 65 -7.19 25.05 0.80
N LEU A 66 -6.56 23.95 0.45
CA LEU A 66 -6.84 22.63 1.01
C LEU A 66 -5.63 22.16 1.83
N PHE A 67 -5.87 21.92 3.11
CA PHE A 67 -4.90 21.31 4.02
C PHE A 67 -5.27 19.83 4.19
N LEU A 68 -4.45 18.96 3.60
CA LEU A 68 -4.60 17.52 3.66
C LEU A 68 -3.57 16.94 4.62
N SER A 69 -4.02 16.19 5.61
CA SER A 69 -3.14 15.52 6.56
C SER A 69 -3.47 14.04 6.65
N GLY A 70 -2.57 13.26 7.20
CA GLY A 70 -2.79 11.83 7.44
C GLY A 70 -1.60 11.15 8.06
N ILE A 71 -1.80 9.87 8.37
CA ILE A 71 -0.77 8.98 8.90
C ILE A 71 -0.58 7.84 7.90
N LEU A 72 0.67 7.50 7.64
CA LEU A 72 1.04 6.33 6.86
C LEU A 72 1.34 5.18 7.81
N ASN A 73 0.59 4.10 7.72
CA ASN A 73 0.70 2.93 8.57
C ASN A 73 1.04 1.65 7.79
N ALA A 74 1.64 0.71 8.50
CA ALA A 74 1.83 -0.66 8.08
C ALA A 74 0.48 -1.42 8.00
N PRO A 75 0.46 -2.65 7.45
CA PRO A 75 -0.77 -3.45 7.31
C PRO A 75 -1.48 -3.81 8.62
N ASP A 76 -0.85 -3.58 9.77
CA ASP A 76 -1.46 -3.75 11.09
C ASP A 76 -2.32 -2.54 11.53
N CYS A 77 -2.34 -1.44 10.76
CA CYS A 77 -3.00 -0.16 11.05
C CYS A 77 -2.49 0.57 12.30
N GLU A 78 -1.47 0.08 12.95
CA GLU A 78 -0.98 0.60 14.23
C GLU A 78 0.48 1.09 14.12
N THR A 79 1.29 0.43 13.30
CA THR A 79 2.72 0.76 13.16
C THR A 79 2.90 1.88 12.14
N PRO A 80 3.33 3.10 12.56
CA PRO A 80 3.57 4.18 11.64
C PRO A 80 4.83 3.95 10.79
N ILE A 81 4.77 4.35 9.52
CA ILE A 81 5.89 4.25 8.58
C ILE A 81 6.55 5.62 8.44
N SER A 82 7.75 5.76 8.98
CA SER A 82 8.57 6.97 8.85
C SER A 82 9.45 6.95 7.61
N ASN A 83 9.90 8.14 7.17
CA ASN A 83 10.79 8.33 6.03
C ASN A 83 10.24 7.79 4.69
N ALA A 84 8.95 7.57 4.58
CA ALA A 84 8.30 7.26 3.31
C ALA A 84 8.22 8.51 2.43
N VAL A 85 8.39 8.33 1.14
CA VAL A 85 8.26 9.40 0.14
C VAL A 85 6.85 9.38 -0.42
N LEU A 86 6.15 10.51 -0.28
CA LEU A 86 4.83 10.76 -0.82
C LEU A 86 4.94 11.77 -1.96
N ASP A 87 4.76 11.35 -3.21
CA ASP A 87 4.82 12.21 -4.40
C ASP A 87 3.39 12.55 -4.82
N PHE A 88 3.01 13.83 -4.65
CA PHE A 88 1.68 14.35 -4.97
C PHE A 88 1.70 15.13 -6.27
N TRP A 89 0.65 14.97 -7.09
CA TRP A 89 0.39 15.81 -8.25
C TRP A 89 -1.11 15.93 -8.53
N GLN A 90 -1.51 17.08 -9.05
CA GLN A 90 -2.89 17.38 -9.36
C GLN A 90 -3.03 18.44 -10.44
N ALA A 91 -4.25 18.63 -10.92
CA ALA A 91 -4.63 19.76 -11.76
C ALA A 91 -4.75 21.06 -10.94
N ASP A 92 -4.73 22.20 -11.61
CA ASP A 92 -5.14 23.48 -11.06
C ASP A 92 -6.68 23.55 -10.86
N GLU A 93 -7.20 24.69 -10.44
CA GLU A 93 -8.64 24.88 -10.23
C GLU A 93 -9.47 24.88 -11.53
N GLN A 94 -8.86 25.00 -12.69
CA GLN A 94 -9.49 24.87 -14.02
C GLN A 94 -9.41 23.47 -14.60
N GLY A 95 -8.73 22.53 -13.96
CA GLY A 95 -8.54 21.16 -14.42
C GLY A 95 -7.34 20.97 -15.34
N ALA A 96 -6.42 21.94 -15.41
CA ALA A 96 -5.22 21.84 -16.23
C ALA A 96 -4.01 21.35 -15.39
N TYR A 97 -3.17 20.51 -16.02
CA TYR A 97 -1.92 20.03 -15.40
C TYR A 97 -0.72 20.84 -15.94
N ASP A 98 0.19 21.20 -15.05
CA ASP A 98 1.51 21.68 -15.45
C ASP A 98 2.35 20.50 -15.94
N ASN A 99 2.59 20.44 -17.25
CA ASN A 99 3.36 19.38 -17.89
C ASN A 99 4.82 19.79 -18.19
N GLU A 100 5.19 21.04 -17.91
CA GLU A 100 6.53 21.58 -18.17
C GLU A 100 7.31 21.81 -16.88
N GLY A 101 6.63 22.07 -15.78
CA GLY A 101 7.19 22.38 -14.48
C GLY A 101 6.64 21.51 -13.35
N PHE A 102 6.66 22.10 -12.13
CA PHE A 102 6.22 21.42 -10.92
C PHE A 102 5.15 22.21 -10.14
N ILE A 103 4.33 22.99 -10.82
CA ILE A 103 3.17 23.64 -10.20
C ILE A 103 2.16 22.55 -9.82
N PHE A 104 1.64 22.59 -8.60
CA PHE A 104 0.79 21.57 -8.00
C PHE A 104 1.41 20.17 -7.99
N ARG A 105 2.74 20.10 -7.81
CA ARG A 105 3.54 18.88 -7.67
C ARG A 105 4.55 19.01 -6.55
N GLY A 106 4.71 17.99 -5.75
CA GLY A 106 5.71 18.01 -4.68
C GLY A 106 5.83 16.68 -3.97
N LYS A 107 6.99 16.49 -3.33
CA LYS A 107 7.30 15.31 -2.53
C LYS A 107 7.34 15.65 -1.05
N LEU A 108 6.65 14.89 -0.25
CA LEU A 108 6.72 14.95 1.20
C LEU A 108 7.44 13.71 1.73
N ILE A 109 8.00 13.83 2.91
CA ILE A 109 8.57 12.70 3.65
C ILE A 109 7.81 12.59 4.97
N THR A 110 7.35 11.39 5.31
CA THR A 110 6.67 11.16 6.58
C THR A 110 7.63 11.34 7.75
N ASP A 111 7.12 11.91 8.83
CA ASP A 111 7.87 12.09 10.08
C ASP A 111 8.06 10.78 10.87
N ALA A 112 8.63 10.87 12.08
CA ALA A 112 8.86 9.70 12.95
C ALA A 112 7.58 8.98 13.38
N ASN A 113 6.43 9.65 13.30
CA ASN A 113 5.10 9.12 13.63
C ASN A 113 4.30 8.75 12.37
N GLY A 114 4.94 8.67 11.19
CA GLY A 114 4.27 8.40 9.93
C GLY A 114 3.39 9.55 9.42
N GLN A 115 3.43 10.73 10.05
CA GLN A 115 2.55 11.85 9.73
C GLN A 115 3.04 12.62 8.50
N TYR A 116 2.09 13.14 7.72
CA TYR A 116 2.33 14.08 6.64
C TYR A 116 1.30 15.19 6.62
N ASN A 117 1.67 16.34 6.08
CA ASN A 117 0.78 17.49 5.88
C ASN A 117 1.08 18.12 4.54
N LEU A 118 0.07 18.25 3.70
CA LEU A 118 0.12 18.86 2.38
C LEU A 118 -0.75 20.11 2.35
N GLU A 119 -0.20 21.23 1.90
CA GLU A 119 -0.95 22.43 1.54
C GLU A 119 -1.11 22.49 0.02
N THR A 120 -2.37 22.50 -0.44
CA THR A 120 -2.73 22.54 -1.85
C THR A 120 -4.06 23.29 -2.04
N ILE A 121 -4.78 23.00 -3.12
CA ILE A 121 -6.13 23.46 -3.41
C ILE A 121 -7.04 22.28 -3.73
N ILE A 122 -8.34 22.46 -3.75
CA ILE A 122 -9.25 21.49 -4.37
C ILE A 122 -9.03 21.58 -5.90
N PRO A 123 -8.58 20.52 -6.57
CA PRO A 123 -8.32 20.56 -8.01
C PRO A 123 -9.62 20.69 -8.81
N GLY A 124 -9.53 21.31 -9.96
CA GLY A 124 -10.61 21.34 -10.93
C GLY A 124 -10.85 19.98 -11.59
N LYS A 125 -12.06 19.81 -12.07
CA LYS A 125 -12.46 18.68 -12.90
C LYS A 125 -11.96 18.88 -14.33
N TYR A 126 -11.62 17.80 -15.00
CA TYR A 126 -11.27 17.89 -16.41
C TYR A 126 -12.01 16.87 -17.26
N LEU A 127 -12.21 17.21 -18.53
CA LEU A 127 -12.89 16.37 -19.49
C LEU A 127 -11.98 15.24 -19.97
N ASN A 128 -12.43 13.99 -19.80
CA ASN A 128 -11.76 12.79 -20.30
C ASN A 128 -12.71 12.09 -21.29
N GLY A 129 -12.46 12.27 -22.58
CA GLY A 129 -13.39 11.82 -23.61
C GLY A 129 -14.71 12.59 -23.56
N SER A 130 -15.81 11.92 -23.26
CA SER A 130 -17.16 12.50 -23.15
C SER A 130 -17.62 12.78 -21.71
N SER A 131 -16.84 12.43 -20.71
CA SER A 131 -17.21 12.55 -19.30
C SER A 131 -16.18 13.36 -18.53
N TYR A 132 -16.63 14.09 -17.53
CA TYR A 132 -15.72 14.74 -16.60
C TYR A 132 -15.16 13.71 -15.63
N ARG A 133 -13.87 13.82 -15.36
CA ARG A 133 -13.25 13.21 -14.19
C ARG A 133 -13.59 14.04 -12.94
N PRO A 134 -13.97 13.40 -11.82
CA PRO A 134 -14.15 14.12 -10.57
C PRO A 134 -12.85 14.79 -10.13
N ALA A 135 -12.94 15.80 -9.29
CA ALA A 135 -11.80 16.41 -8.65
C ALA A 135 -10.96 15.34 -7.92
N HIS A 136 -9.65 15.28 -8.16
CA HIS A 136 -8.79 14.28 -7.53
C HIS A 136 -7.35 14.72 -7.40
N ILE A 137 -6.69 14.20 -6.38
CA ILE A 137 -5.25 14.35 -6.15
C ILE A 137 -4.61 13.00 -6.38
N HIS A 138 -3.60 12.94 -7.23
CA HIS A 138 -2.77 11.76 -7.40
C HIS A 138 -1.73 11.67 -6.30
N LEU A 139 -1.41 10.44 -5.93
CA LEU A 139 -0.42 10.13 -4.92
C LEU A 139 0.35 8.86 -5.31
N LYS A 140 1.68 8.95 -5.26
CA LYS A 140 2.57 7.80 -5.26
C LYS A 140 3.30 7.74 -3.94
N VAL A 141 3.26 6.58 -3.27
CA VAL A 141 3.94 6.35 -2.00
C VAL A 141 5.01 5.29 -2.17
N GLN A 142 6.19 5.56 -1.65
CA GLN A 142 7.33 4.65 -1.65
C GLN A 142 7.93 4.58 -0.25
N ALA A 143 8.06 3.38 0.29
CA ALA A 143 8.67 3.14 1.58
C ALA A 143 9.47 1.84 1.57
N GLU A 144 10.60 1.82 2.25
CA GLU A 144 11.45 0.63 2.34
C GLU A 144 10.70 -0.52 3.02
N GLY A 145 10.66 -1.68 2.36
CA GLY A 145 9.96 -2.87 2.86
C GLY A 145 8.47 -2.94 2.53
N TYR A 146 7.94 -1.97 1.77
CA TYR A 146 6.54 -1.92 1.37
C TYR A 146 6.38 -1.89 -0.15
N GLU A 147 5.23 -2.29 -0.64
CA GLU A 147 4.88 -2.16 -2.07
C GLU A 147 4.65 -0.68 -2.41
N ASP A 148 5.13 -0.25 -3.59
CA ASP A 148 4.81 1.07 -4.10
C ASP A 148 3.29 1.19 -4.29
N LEU A 149 2.68 2.20 -3.68
CA LEU A 149 1.28 2.52 -3.86
C LEU A 149 1.15 3.66 -4.87
N VAL A 150 0.37 3.45 -5.92
CA VAL A 150 -0.14 4.52 -6.77
C VAL A 150 -1.64 4.59 -6.58
N THR A 151 -2.14 5.77 -6.22
CA THR A 151 -3.56 5.95 -5.89
C THR A 151 -4.05 7.36 -6.24
N GLN A 152 -5.34 7.60 -6.10
CA GLN A 152 -5.98 8.89 -6.27
C GLN A 152 -6.93 9.14 -5.09
N ILE A 153 -6.94 10.37 -4.59
CA ILE A 153 -7.81 10.83 -3.51
C ILE A 153 -8.95 11.62 -4.14
N TYR A 154 -10.17 11.22 -3.84
CA TYR A 154 -11.41 11.86 -4.31
C TYR A 154 -12.13 12.55 -3.17
N PHE A 155 -13.10 13.42 -3.48
CA PHE A 155 -13.81 14.23 -2.49
C PHE A 155 -15.29 13.88 -2.47
N SER A 156 -15.81 13.58 -1.29
CA SER A 156 -17.22 13.27 -1.06
C SER A 156 -18.12 14.41 -1.53
N GLY A 157 -19.23 14.05 -2.16
CA GLY A 157 -20.18 15.03 -2.71
C GLY A 157 -19.87 15.48 -4.14
N ASP A 158 -18.77 15.07 -4.74
CA ASP A 158 -18.52 15.32 -6.16
C ASP A 158 -19.50 14.51 -7.03
N THR A 159 -20.25 15.20 -7.87
CA THR A 159 -21.35 14.63 -8.69
C THR A 159 -20.86 13.70 -9.79
N ASP A 160 -19.58 13.77 -10.19
CA ASP A 160 -19.02 12.98 -11.28
C ASP A 160 -18.41 11.64 -10.81
N ILE A 161 -18.30 11.41 -9.49
CA ILE A 161 -17.81 10.14 -8.93
C ILE A 161 -18.59 8.94 -9.50
N GLY A 162 -19.93 9.03 -9.54
CA GLY A 162 -20.77 7.92 -9.99
C GLY A 162 -20.63 7.57 -11.47
N ALA A 163 -20.13 8.50 -12.28
CA ALA A 163 -19.91 8.30 -13.72
C ALA A 163 -18.45 7.96 -14.09
N ASP A 164 -17.52 8.15 -13.17
CA ASP A 164 -16.09 7.89 -13.38
C ASP A 164 -15.77 6.41 -13.15
N ALA A 165 -15.08 5.77 -14.09
CA ALA A 165 -14.79 4.34 -14.04
C ALA A 165 -13.91 3.92 -12.86
N TRP A 166 -13.08 4.82 -12.36
CA TRP A 166 -12.14 4.55 -11.26
C TRP A 166 -12.70 4.97 -9.89
N ALA A 167 -13.31 6.16 -9.83
CA ALA A 167 -13.87 6.69 -8.60
C ALA A 167 -15.16 5.97 -8.16
N SER A 168 -15.95 5.41 -9.10
CA SER A 168 -17.17 4.64 -8.82
C SER A 168 -16.90 3.18 -8.45
N ALA A 169 -15.67 2.70 -8.60
CA ALA A 169 -15.33 1.32 -8.27
C ALA A 169 -15.54 1.06 -6.77
N PRO A 170 -16.07 -0.12 -6.36
CA PRO A 170 -16.22 -0.45 -4.93
C PRO A 170 -14.92 -0.32 -4.14
N SER A 171 -13.77 -0.57 -4.78
CA SER A 171 -12.44 -0.39 -4.19
C SER A 171 -12.05 1.06 -3.96
N ALA A 172 -12.80 2.04 -4.51
CA ALA A 172 -12.50 3.45 -4.32
C ALA A 172 -13.08 4.05 -3.02
N GLU A 173 -13.92 3.30 -2.29
CA GLU A 173 -14.63 3.81 -1.11
C GLU A 173 -13.67 4.37 -0.06
N ASN A 174 -12.56 3.72 0.22
CA ASN A 174 -11.55 4.17 1.17
C ASN A 174 -10.63 5.29 0.65
N ARG A 175 -10.86 5.78 -0.57
CA ARG A 175 -10.13 6.89 -1.22
C ARG A 175 -11.00 8.13 -1.44
N ILE A 176 -12.26 8.08 -1.05
CA ILE A 176 -13.20 9.20 -1.11
C ILE A 176 -13.27 9.82 0.29
N ILE A 177 -12.70 11.02 0.45
CA ILE A 177 -12.63 11.69 1.75
C ILE A 177 -13.65 12.80 1.88
N ASN A 178 -14.03 13.09 3.13
CA ASN A 178 -14.85 14.24 3.47
C ASN A 178 -13.95 15.46 3.68
N LEU A 179 -14.39 16.62 3.20
CA LEU A 179 -13.75 17.90 3.46
C LEU A 179 -14.56 18.68 4.50
N ASN A 180 -13.87 19.31 5.43
CA ASN A 180 -14.43 20.19 6.43
C ASN A 180 -14.06 21.63 6.08
N ALA A 181 -15.06 22.54 6.04
CA ALA A 181 -14.82 23.95 5.82
C ALA A 181 -14.13 24.57 7.04
N GLY A 182 -13.08 25.35 6.79
CA GLY A 182 -12.38 26.15 7.77
C GLY A 182 -12.82 27.59 7.78
N PHE A 183 -11.98 28.44 8.37
CA PHE A 183 -12.15 29.89 8.33
C PHE A 183 -11.64 30.45 6.99
N ALA A 184 -12.23 31.52 6.53
CA ALA A 184 -11.80 32.26 5.35
C ALA A 184 -11.84 31.49 4.00
N GLY A 185 -12.61 30.43 3.89
CA GLY A 185 -12.76 29.64 2.65
C GLY A 185 -11.83 28.43 2.57
N ASP A 186 -10.94 28.24 3.53
CA ASP A 186 -10.04 27.08 3.53
C ASP A 186 -10.79 25.77 3.81
N TRP A 187 -10.19 24.66 3.34
CA TRP A 187 -10.70 23.32 3.49
C TRP A 187 -9.70 22.42 4.20
N PHE A 188 -10.20 21.47 4.98
CA PHE A 188 -9.41 20.49 5.70
C PHE A 188 -9.89 19.09 5.38
N GLY A 189 -8.95 18.21 5.04
CA GLY A 189 -9.19 16.79 4.78
C GLY A 189 -8.19 15.90 5.52
N THR A 190 -8.62 14.67 5.81
CA THR A 190 -7.73 13.65 6.36
C THR A 190 -7.76 12.44 5.44
N PHE A 191 -6.58 11.91 5.11
CA PHE A 191 -6.42 10.71 4.33
C PHE A 191 -5.31 9.86 4.94
N ASP A 192 -5.70 8.88 5.75
CA ASP A 192 -4.77 7.90 6.28
C ASP A 192 -4.45 6.84 5.23
N ILE A 193 -3.20 6.43 5.17
CA ILE A 193 -2.68 5.51 4.16
C ILE A 193 -2.20 4.24 4.86
N ILE A 194 -2.62 3.09 4.36
CA ILE A 194 -2.15 1.80 4.80
C ILE A 194 -1.43 1.15 3.64
N LEU A 195 -0.13 0.91 3.77
CA LEU A 195 0.63 0.23 2.73
C LEU A 195 0.49 -1.28 2.85
N SER A 196 0.45 -1.93 1.70
CA SER A 196 0.74 -3.36 1.62
C SER A 196 2.23 -3.57 1.89
N GLN A 197 2.53 -4.55 2.72
CA GLN A 197 3.90 -4.97 2.86
C GLN A 197 4.37 -5.50 1.52
N SER A 198 5.52 -5.03 1.03
CA SER A 198 6.09 -5.64 -0.17
C SER A 198 6.14 -7.14 0.09
N GLY A 199 5.61 -7.93 -0.83
CA GLY A 199 5.60 -9.41 -0.73
C GLY A 199 6.95 -10.04 -0.38
N GLY A 200 7.94 -9.18 -0.09
CA GLY A 200 9.24 -9.46 0.48
C GLY A 200 9.25 -9.91 1.94
N ILE A 201 8.22 -9.69 2.78
CA ILE A 201 8.31 -10.20 4.16
C ILE A 201 7.99 -11.68 4.22
N GLY A 202 6.96 -12.14 3.55
CA GLY A 202 6.73 -13.57 3.40
C GLY A 202 7.82 -14.24 2.55
N ILE A 203 8.32 -13.56 1.52
CA ILE A 203 9.42 -14.03 0.67
C ILE A 203 10.74 -14.02 1.47
N ASN A 204 11.08 -12.97 2.20
CA ASN A 204 12.31 -12.94 3.00
C ASN A 204 12.29 -13.95 4.16
N GLU A 205 11.16 -14.16 4.83
CA GLU A 205 11.03 -15.22 5.84
C GLU A 205 11.10 -16.60 5.20
N LEU A 206 10.40 -16.81 4.07
CA LEU A 206 10.49 -18.05 3.33
C LEU A 206 11.91 -18.26 2.77
N GLN A 207 12.60 -17.23 2.31
CA GLN A 207 13.99 -17.34 1.90
C GLN A 207 14.93 -17.68 3.06
N LYS A 208 14.76 -17.05 4.24
CA LYS A 208 15.52 -17.44 5.45
C LYS A 208 15.25 -18.90 5.82
N GLU A 209 14.01 -19.35 5.69
CA GLU A 209 13.62 -20.70 6.01
C GLU A 209 14.08 -21.73 4.97
N TYR A 210 13.81 -21.46 3.69
CA TYR A 210 14.03 -22.43 2.59
C TYR A 210 15.35 -22.24 1.84
N GLY A 211 15.94 -21.03 1.86
CA GLY A 211 17.18 -20.72 1.17
C GLY A 211 17.05 -19.61 0.15
N ASP A 212 17.90 -19.63 -0.89
CA ASP A 212 17.92 -18.62 -1.94
C ASP A 212 18.11 -19.21 -3.32
N LEU A 213 17.49 -18.57 -4.32
CA LEU A 213 17.70 -18.83 -5.74
C LEU A 213 18.39 -17.60 -6.34
N SER A 214 19.60 -17.80 -6.90
CA SER A 214 20.37 -16.70 -7.49
C SER A 214 19.69 -16.13 -8.73
N GLN A 215 20.00 -14.86 -9.05
CA GLN A 215 19.77 -14.35 -10.41
C GLN A 215 20.44 -15.27 -11.42
N ASN A 216 19.82 -15.51 -12.57
CA ASN A 216 20.44 -16.29 -13.64
C ASN A 216 21.69 -15.59 -14.19
N TYR A 217 22.68 -16.40 -14.60
CA TYR A 217 23.87 -15.89 -15.25
C TYR A 217 24.24 -16.76 -16.47
N PRO A 218 24.48 -16.11 -17.63
CA PRO A 218 24.38 -14.68 -17.91
C PRO A 218 22.92 -14.16 -17.86
N ASN A 219 22.74 -12.86 -17.68
CA ASN A 219 21.47 -12.13 -17.84
C ASN A 219 21.77 -10.69 -18.29
N PRO A 220 21.45 -10.25 -19.52
CA PRO A 220 20.77 -11.04 -20.56
C PRO A 220 21.55 -12.26 -21.03
N PHE A 221 20.84 -13.23 -21.60
CA PHE A 221 21.43 -14.46 -22.15
C PHE A 221 20.92 -14.70 -23.58
N CYS A 222 21.73 -15.43 -24.41
CA CYS A 222 21.34 -15.82 -25.76
C CYS A 222 20.65 -17.19 -25.77
N ASN A 223 21.43 -18.26 -25.63
CA ASN A 223 20.94 -19.63 -25.81
C ASN A 223 20.71 -20.37 -24.51
N ASN A 224 21.53 -20.12 -23.51
CA ASN A 224 21.48 -20.82 -22.23
C ASN A 224 21.81 -19.88 -21.07
N THR A 225 21.32 -20.23 -19.92
CA THR A 225 21.63 -19.55 -18.66
C THR A 225 21.54 -20.55 -17.50
N ARG A 226 22.11 -20.20 -16.36
CA ARG A 226 22.10 -21.04 -15.17
C ARG A 226 21.69 -20.25 -13.95
N LEU A 227 21.07 -20.97 -13.01
CA LEU A 227 20.68 -20.47 -11.69
C LEU A 227 21.32 -21.36 -10.63
N HIS A 228 21.62 -20.80 -9.49
CA HIS A 228 22.09 -21.54 -8.33
C HIS A 228 21.03 -21.51 -7.23
N LEU A 229 20.56 -22.67 -6.82
CA LEU A 229 19.66 -22.83 -5.70
C LEU A 229 20.45 -23.25 -4.45
N VAL A 230 20.30 -22.51 -3.38
CA VAL A 230 20.73 -22.89 -2.04
C VAL A 230 19.49 -23.26 -1.25
N GLN A 231 19.33 -24.53 -0.89
CA GLN A 231 18.20 -25.00 -0.12
C GLN A 231 18.61 -25.31 1.32
N ASN A 232 17.97 -24.66 2.29
CA ASN A 232 18.34 -24.71 3.71
C ASN A 232 17.75 -25.92 4.43
N LYS A 233 16.65 -26.50 3.92
CA LYS A 233 15.98 -27.67 4.50
C LYS A 233 15.34 -28.56 3.45
N ASN A 234 15.05 -29.80 3.82
CA ASN A 234 14.32 -30.72 2.95
C ASN A 234 12.89 -30.21 2.71
N SER A 235 12.50 -30.07 1.45
CA SER A 235 11.15 -29.62 1.08
C SER A 235 10.72 -30.12 -0.30
N ASP A 236 9.42 -30.19 -0.52
CA ASP A 236 8.89 -30.38 -1.87
C ASP A 236 9.14 -29.10 -2.66
N THR A 237 10.04 -29.20 -3.64
CA THR A 237 10.59 -28.05 -4.36
C THR A 237 10.12 -28.07 -5.80
N ARG A 238 9.60 -26.93 -6.25
CA ARG A 238 9.20 -26.71 -7.63
C ARG A 238 9.82 -25.44 -8.18
N ILE A 239 10.40 -25.52 -9.38
CA ILE A 239 10.95 -24.38 -10.11
C ILE A 239 10.41 -24.41 -11.52
N ASP A 240 9.59 -23.42 -11.84
CA ASP A 240 8.91 -23.27 -13.12
C ASP A 240 9.38 -22.03 -13.85
N ILE A 241 9.38 -22.08 -15.19
CA ILE A 241 9.69 -20.96 -16.09
C ILE A 241 8.46 -20.62 -16.90
N PHE A 242 8.11 -19.33 -16.92
CA PHE A 242 6.97 -18.77 -17.62
C PHE A 242 7.41 -17.73 -18.65
N ASN A 243 6.63 -17.57 -19.73
CA ASN A 243 6.79 -16.47 -20.65
C ASN A 243 6.04 -15.21 -20.18
N GLN A 244 6.08 -14.11 -20.96
CA GLN A 244 5.41 -12.85 -20.66
C GLN A 244 3.88 -12.94 -20.58
N LYS A 245 3.29 -13.98 -21.20
CA LYS A 245 1.83 -14.22 -21.14
C LYS A 245 1.40 -15.02 -19.93
N GLY A 246 2.37 -15.45 -19.05
CA GLY A 246 2.11 -16.33 -17.92
C GLY A 246 1.96 -17.81 -18.30
N GLU A 247 2.31 -18.20 -19.52
CA GLU A 247 2.28 -19.60 -19.95
C GLU A 247 3.50 -20.34 -19.41
N LEU A 248 3.26 -21.50 -18.81
CA LEU A 248 4.34 -22.39 -18.33
C LEU A 248 5.11 -22.98 -19.50
N LEU A 249 6.39 -22.69 -19.58
CA LEU A 249 7.27 -23.20 -20.64
C LEU A 249 8.05 -24.45 -20.22
N LYS A 250 8.55 -24.45 -18.98
CA LYS A 250 9.41 -25.50 -18.47
C LYS A 250 9.32 -25.61 -16.95
N THR A 251 9.28 -26.84 -16.45
CA THR A 251 9.56 -27.14 -15.04
C THR A 251 10.99 -27.65 -14.95
N LEU A 252 11.86 -26.95 -14.23
CA LEU A 252 13.25 -27.34 -13.99
C LEU A 252 13.35 -28.37 -12.86
N ILE A 253 12.56 -28.19 -11.80
CA ILE A 253 12.49 -29.08 -10.64
C ILE A 253 11.02 -29.24 -10.24
N ASN A 254 10.63 -30.49 -9.91
CA ASN A 254 9.36 -30.81 -9.28
C ASN A 254 9.55 -32.11 -8.48
N GLN A 255 10.22 -32.00 -7.34
CA GLN A 255 10.47 -33.15 -6.46
C GLN A 255 10.88 -32.71 -5.06
N LYS A 256 10.88 -33.64 -4.13
CA LYS A 256 11.43 -33.41 -2.81
C LYS A 256 12.96 -33.34 -2.90
N LEU A 257 13.51 -32.17 -2.54
CA LEU A 257 14.95 -31.92 -2.50
C LEU A 257 15.46 -31.90 -1.06
N PRO A 258 16.60 -32.54 -0.77
CA PRO A 258 17.34 -32.37 0.46
C PRO A 258 17.92 -30.95 0.59
N LYS A 259 18.31 -30.58 1.81
CA LYS A 259 19.18 -29.43 2.04
C LYS A 259 20.45 -29.59 1.20
N GLY A 260 20.83 -28.51 0.46
CA GLY A 260 21.98 -28.57 -0.42
C GLY A 260 22.11 -27.38 -1.35
N ARG A 261 23.07 -27.46 -2.26
CA ARG A 261 23.29 -26.50 -3.34
C ARG A 261 23.10 -27.20 -4.66
N TYR A 262 22.36 -26.58 -5.57
CA TYR A 262 21.99 -27.15 -6.86
C TYR A 262 22.28 -26.12 -7.95
N GLU A 263 22.85 -26.59 -9.06
CA GLU A 263 22.98 -25.79 -10.28
C GLU A 263 21.91 -26.24 -11.28
N LEU A 264 21.18 -25.25 -11.80
CA LEU A 264 20.08 -25.44 -12.74
C LEU A 264 20.47 -24.81 -14.07
N ASN A 265 20.52 -25.60 -15.12
CA ASN A 265 20.82 -25.13 -16.46
C ASN A 265 19.52 -25.05 -17.27
N TRP A 266 19.25 -23.90 -17.87
CA TRP A 266 18.14 -23.71 -18.78
C TRP A 266 18.64 -23.42 -20.20
N GLN A 267 18.21 -24.26 -21.13
CA GLN A 267 18.43 -24.08 -22.55
C GLN A 267 17.18 -23.50 -23.19
N ALA A 268 17.32 -22.38 -23.90
CA ALA A 268 16.22 -21.62 -24.49
C ALA A 268 16.57 -21.13 -25.91
N ALA A 269 17.45 -21.87 -26.65
CA ALA A 269 17.90 -21.47 -27.98
C ALA A 269 16.71 -21.23 -28.93
N ASP A 270 15.69 -22.08 -28.87
CA ASP A 270 14.53 -22.06 -29.76
C ASP A 270 13.42 -21.09 -29.30
N LEU A 271 13.61 -20.37 -28.21
CA LEU A 271 12.63 -19.45 -27.71
C LEU A 271 12.88 -18.02 -28.22
N PRO A 272 11.83 -17.18 -28.39
CA PRO A 272 11.99 -15.81 -28.84
C PRO A 272 12.73 -14.95 -27.80
N ASP A 273 13.32 -13.85 -28.27
CA ASP A 273 13.84 -12.81 -27.39
C ASP A 273 12.72 -12.20 -26.55
N GLY A 274 13.02 -11.89 -25.29
CA GLY A 274 12.01 -11.36 -24.39
C GLY A 274 12.30 -11.62 -22.91
N ILE A 275 11.25 -11.35 -22.10
CA ILE A 275 11.30 -11.51 -20.65
C ILE A 275 10.70 -12.87 -20.28
N TYR A 276 11.38 -13.56 -19.40
CA TYR A 276 10.94 -14.83 -18.82
C TYR A 276 10.95 -14.72 -17.29
N THR A 277 10.04 -15.42 -16.65
CA THR A 277 9.91 -15.40 -15.20
C THR A 277 10.16 -16.80 -14.64
N VAL A 278 11.06 -16.90 -13.69
CA VAL A 278 11.26 -18.13 -12.89
C VAL A 278 10.53 -17.97 -11.58
N ILE A 279 9.73 -18.97 -11.21
CA ILE A 279 9.07 -19.06 -9.92
C ILE A 279 9.61 -20.27 -9.17
N TRP A 280 10.20 -20.03 -7.99
CA TRP A 280 10.60 -21.06 -7.06
C TRP A 280 9.61 -21.16 -5.92
N ALA A 281 9.07 -22.36 -5.72
CA ALA A 281 8.15 -22.68 -4.64
C ALA A 281 8.63 -23.86 -3.81
N CYS A 282 8.37 -23.81 -2.50
CA CYS A 282 8.59 -24.90 -1.55
C CYS A 282 7.30 -25.20 -0.79
N ASN A 283 6.90 -26.48 -0.73
CA ASN A 283 5.68 -26.91 -0.05
C ASN A 283 4.45 -26.08 -0.49
N ASN A 284 4.32 -25.83 -1.79
CA ASN A 284 3.28 -25.00 -2.45
C ASN A 284 3.29 -23.51 -2.06
N LYS A 285 4.34 -23.00 -1.41
CA LYS A 285 4.51 -21.58 -1.12
C LYS A 285 5.58 -21.00 -2.05
N VAL A 286 5.28 -19.90 -2.73
CA VAL A 286 6.27 -19.19 -3.55
C VAL A 286 7.33 -18.57 -2.64
N VAL A 287 8.58 -18.96 -2.84
CA VAL A 287 9.74 -18.50 -2.07
C VAL A 287 10.44 -17.35 -2.78
N LYS A 288 10.58 -17.44 -4.11
CA LYS A 288 11.23 -16.39 -4.90
C LYS A 288 10.76 -16.40 -6.35
N THR A 289 10.73 -15.20 -6.93
CA THR A 289 10.49 -14.96 -8.35
C THR A 289 11.67 -14.22 -8.94
N ILE A 290 12.13 -14.63 -10.13
CA ILE A 290 13.28 -14.04 -10.82
C ILE A 290 12.89 -13.69 -12.25
N LYS A 291 13.26 -12.48 -12.68
CA LYS A 291 13.11 -12.02 -14.06
C LYS A 291 14.40 -12.33 -14.84
N MET A 292 14.26 -12.99 -15.97
CA MET A 292 15.35 -13.30 -16.90
C MET A 292 15.10 -12.58 -18.22
N ILE A 293 16.17 -12.15 -18.88
CA ILE A 293 16.10 -11.46 -20.19
C ILE A 293 16.86 -12.28 -21.20
N LYS A 294 16.14 -12.74 -22.24
CA LYS A 294 16.76 -13.37 -23.42
C LYS A 294 16.94 -12.32 -24.50
N GLN A 295 18.14 -12.26 -25.07
CA GLN A 295 18.49 -11.33 -26.13
C GLN A 295 19.61 -11.95 -26.96
N ASN A 296 19.38 -12.07 -28.27
CA ASN A 296 20.38 -12.52 -29.25
C ASN A 296 21.30 -11.40 -29.69
#